data_84ffca261d74cef67b1f0eb7c8ccc62a
#
_entry.id   84ffca261d74cef67b1f0eb7c8ccc62a
#
_cell.length_a   1.000
_cell.length_b   1.000
_cell.length_c   1.000
_cell.angle_alpha   90.00
_cell.angle_beta   90.00
_cell.angle_gamma   90.00
#
_symmetry.space_group_name_H-M   'P 1'
#
loop_
_entity.id
_entity.type
_entity.pdbx_description
1 polymer ?
#
loop_
_entity_poly.entity_id
_entity_poly.type
_entity_poly.pdbx_seq_one_letter_code
_entity_poly.pdbx_strand_id
1 'polypeptide(L)'
;PINTPAEGEEFLLKPMNCPHHCEIYNVRPWSYKDLPKRYAEFGTVYRYEQSGELHGLTRVRGFTQDDAHIFCTPDQLDQEFKNVIDLVLYVFGSLGFENFTAQISLRDQENRDKYIGSDENWEKAENAIINAAADKGLKTVVAYGEAAFYGPKLDFMVKDALGRQW
;
A
#
# COMPACT_ATOMS: atom_id res chain seq x y z
N PRO A 1 8.46 -6.98 22.72
CA PRO A 1 7.75 -8.07 23.41
C PRO A 1 6.75 -7.51 24.41
N ILE A 2 5.65 -8.19 24.60
CA ILE A 2 4.64 -7.86 25.60
C ILE A 2 4.67 -8.98 26.63
N ASN A 3 4.79 -8.61 27.91
CA ASN A 3 4.66 -9.59 28.99
C ASN A 3 3.19 -10.00 29.13
N THR A 4 2.91 -11.29 28.98
CA THR A 4 1.61 -11.88 29.22
C THR A 4 1.68 -12.81 30.43
N PRO A 5 0.55 -13.13 31.08
CA PRO A 5 0.55 -14.08 32.19
C PRO A 5 0.81 -15.53 31.77
N ALA A 6 0.85 -15.84 30.47
CA ALA A 6 1.18 -17.18 29.98
C ALA A 6 2.71 -17.38 29.94
N GLU A 7 3.21 -18.34 30.72
CA GLU A 7 4.63 -18.69 30.72
C GLU A 7 5.03 -19.34 29.39
N GLY A 8 6.14 -18.88 28.79
CA GLY A 8 6.71 -19.47 27.58
C GLY A 8 6.12 -18.94 26.26
N GLU A 9 5.21 -17.99 26.32
CA GLU A 9 4.68 -17.33 25.12
C GLU A 9 5.21 -15.90 24.96
N GLU A 10 5.66 -15.58 23.76
CA GLU A 10 6.07 -14.22 23.41
C GLU A 10 5.03 -13.57 22.48
N PHE A 11 4.68 -12.34 22.79
CA PHE A 11 3.75 -11.54 21.99
C PHE A 11 4.40 -10.24 21.53
N LEU A 12 4.04 -9.81 20.33
CA LEU A 12 4.45 -8.53 19.75
C LEU A 12 3.22 -7.72 19.37
N LEU A 13 3.31 -6.40 19.52
CA LEU A 13 2.33 -5.50 18.92
C LEU A 13 2.53 -5.50 17.40
N LYS A 14 1.47 -5.74 16.67
CA LYS A 14 1.46 -5.85 15.22
C LYS A 14 1.68 -4.46 14.58
N PRO A 15 2.78 -4.23 13.82
CA PRO A 15 3.02 -2.96 13.15
C PRO A 15 2.42 -2.88 11.74
N MET A 16 2.07 -4.03 11.15
CA MET A 16 1.55 -4.21 9.79
C MET A 16 0.58 -5.37 9.72
N ASN A 17 -0.37 -5.33 8.79
CA ASN A 17 -1.29 -6.43 8.51
C ASN A 17 -0.75 -7.39 7.44
N CYS A 18 0.18 -6.92 6.59
CA CYS A 18 0.72 -7.66 5.45
C CYS A 18 1.19 -9.09 5.78
N PRO A 19 1.99 -9.34 6.84
CA PRO A 19 2.44 -10.69 7.16
C PRO A 19 1.28 -11.67 7.42
N HIS A 20 0.22 -11.22 8.09
CA HIS A 20 -0.95 -12.06 8.37
C HIS A 20 -1.70 -12.46 7.10
N HIS A 21 -1.89 -11.54 6.15
CA HIS A 21 -2.51 -11.87 4.87
C HIS A 21 -1.65 -12.83 4.04
N CYS A 22 -0.31 -12.69 4.09
CA CYS A 22 0.61 -13.65 3.47
C CYS A 22 0.49 -15.04 4.11
N GLU A 23 0.42 -15.13 5.44
CA GLU A 23 0.24 -16.40 6.14
C GLU A 23 -1.11 -17.03 5.79
N ILE A 24 -2.19 -16.28 5.74
CA ILE A 24 -3.51 -16.76 5.30
C ILE A 24 -3.43 -17.29 3.86
N TYR A 25 -2.72 -16.59 2.99
CA TYR A 25 -2.52 -17.06 1.61
C TYR A 25 -1.72 -18.36 1.57
N ASN A 26 -0.73 -18.54 2.43
CA ASN A 26 0.13 -19.72 2.49
C ASN A 26 -0.50 -20.97 3.13
N VAL A 27 -1.72 -20.88 3.68
CA VAL A 27 -2.40 -22.01 4.36
C VAL A 27 -2.61 -23.21 3.43
N ARG A 28 -2.74 -22.98 2.13
CA ARG A 28 -2.93 -24.02 1.12
C ARG A 28 -2.32 -23.64 -0.22
N PRO A 29 -2.02 -24.59 -1.10
CA PRO A 29 -1.67 -24.27 -2.49
C PRO A 29 -2.87 -23.69 -3.25
N TRP A 30 -2.58 -22.79 -4.16
CA TRP A 30 -3.56 -22.13 -5.03
C TRP A 30 -3.32 -22.51 -6.48
N SER A 31 -4.39 -22.70 -7.24
CA SER A 31 -4.31 -22.77 -8.70
C SER A 31 -4.29 -21.35 -9.27
N TYR A 32 -3.65 -21.16 -10.42
CA TYR A 32 -3.74 -19.91 -11.18
C TYR A 32 -5.19 -19.51 -11.50
N LYS A 33 -6.12 -20.48 -11.54
CA LYS A 33 -7.57 -20.24 -11.74
C LYS A 33 -8.26 -19.63 -10.51
N ASP A 34 -7.64 -19.74 -9.34
CA ASP A 34 -8.17 -19.16 -8.11
C ASP A 34 -7.77 -17.69 -7.95
N LEU A 35 -6.88 -17.20 -8.80
CA LEU A 35 -6.38 -15.83 -8.77
C LEU A 35 -7.20 -14.92 -9.72
N PRO A 36 -7.34 -13.65 -9.40
CA PRO A 36 -6.76 -12.94 -8.26
C PRO A 36 -7.48 -13.25 -6.94
N LYS A 37 -6.70 -13.33 -5.85
CA LYS A 37 -7.23 -13.48 -4.49
C LYS A 37 -7.08 -12.16 -3.75
N ARG A 38 -8.16 -11.68 -3.15
CA ARG A 38 -8.19 -10.39 -2.45
C ARG A 38 -8.60 -10.62 -1.00
N TYR A 39 -7.78 -10.14 -0.08
CA TYR A 39 -8.07 -10.12 1.35
C TYR A 39 -8.16 -8.67 1.81
N ALA A 40 -9.16 -8.36 2.62
CA ALA A 40 -9.34 -7.04 3.19
C ALA A 40 -9.75 -7.16 4.66
N GLU A 41 -9.29 -6.23 5.48
CA GLU A 41 -9.64 -6.14 6.89
C GLU A 41 -9.67 -4.68 7.37
N PHE A 42 -10.40 -4.42 8.43
CA PHE A 42 -10.18 -3.25 9.28
C PHE A 42 -9.14 -3.65 10.34
N GLY A 43 -7.88 -3.48 10.01
CA GLY A 43 -6.76 -4.00 10.79
C GLY A 43 -6.13 -2.93 11.69
N THR A 44 -6.15 -3.15 13.00
CA THR A 44 -5.47 -2.27 13.94
C THR A 44 -3.98 -2.59 13.98
N VAL A 45 -3.15 -1.57 13.83
CA VAL A 45 -1.69 -1.65 13.88
C VAL A 45 -1.12 -0.70 14.92
N TYR A 46 0.08 -1.03 15.41
CA TYR A 46 0.78 -0.25 16.42
C TYR A 46 2.21 0.01 15.97
N ARG A 47 2.60 1.26 15.95
CA ARG A 47 3.93 1.68 15.50
C ARG A 47 4.61 2.53 16.54
N TYR A 48 5.86 2.30 16.79
CA TYR A 48 6.67 3.15 17.66
C TYR A 48 7.15 4.37 16.86
N GLU A 49 6.25 5.35 16.73
CA GLU A 49 6.61 6.65 16.15
C GLU A 49 7.38 7.47 17.19
N GLN A 50 8.40 8.19 16.77
CA GLN A 50 9.14 9.07 17.66
C GLN A 50 8.27 10.26 18.11
N SER A 51 8.55 10.76 19.29
CA SER A 51 7.76 11.82 19.92
C SER A 51 7.62 13.08 19.04
N GLY A 52 8.69 13.47 18.31
CA GLY A 52 8.69 14.62 17.42
C GLY A 52 7.92 14.43 16.10
N GLU A 53 7.54 13.20 15.76
CA GLU A 53 6.80 12.87 14.52
C GLU A 53 5.29 12.83 14.73
N LEU A 54 4.83 12.79 16.00
CA LEU A 54 3.41 12.72 16.30
C LEU A 54 2.71 14.03 15.93
N HIS A 55 1.58 13.94 15.23
CA HIS A 55 0.84 15.10 14.75
C HIS A 55 -0.67 14.89 14.79
N GLY A 56 -1.31 15.35 15.86
CA GLY A 56 -2.77 15.27 16.03
C GLY A 56 -3.31 13.86 15.81
N LEU A 57 -4.30 13.72 14.94
CA LEU A 57 -4.85 12.42 14.50
C LEU A 57 -4.23 11.89 13.21
N THR A 58 -3.34 12.64 12.56
CA THR A 58 -2.76 12.26 11.27
C THR A 58 -1.52 11.37 11.42
N ARG A 59 -0.80 11.49 12.54
CA ARG A 59 0.33 10.61 12.85
C ARG A 59 0.29 10.16 14.30
N VAL A 60 -0.09 8.93 14.51
CA VAL A 60 -0.37 8.32 15.81
C VAL A 60 0.32 6.97 15.95
N ARG A 61 0.44 6.48 17.19
CA ARG A 61 1.10 5.18 17.48
C ARG A 61 0.19 3.97 17.37
N GLY A 62 -1.12 4.16 17.29
CA GLY A 62 -2.09 3.09 17.11
C GLY A 62 -3.27 3.59 16.29
N PHE A 63 -3.63 2.86 15.24
CA PHE A 63 -4.72 3.21 14.35
C PHE A 63 -5.26 1.97 13.63
N THR A 64 -6.49 2.08 13.15
CA THR A 64 -7.12 1.04 12.34
C THR A 64 -7.03 1.44 10.88
N GLN A 65 -6.53 0.53 10.05
CA GLN A 65 -6.45 0.70 8.61
C GLN A 65 -7.59 -0.07 7.94
N ASP A 66 -8.18 0.53 6.92
CA ASP A 66 -8.88 -0.19 5.86
C ASP A 66 -7.81 -0.70 4.90
N ASP A 67 -7.42 -1.95 5.07
CA ASP A 67 -6.24 -2.54 4.46
C ASP A 67 -6.59 -3.76 3.62
N ALA A 68 -5.94 -3.89 2.47
CA ALA A 68 -6.17 -5.01 1.55
C ALA A 68 -4.87 -5.47 0.90
N HIS A 69 -4.81 -6.79 0.61
CA HIS A 69 -3.71 -7.41 -0.13
C HIS A 69 -4.27 -8.26 -1.26
N ILE A 70 -3.72 -8.08 -2.45
CA ILE A 70 -4.15 -8.75 -3.67
C ILE A 70 -3.02 -9.65 -4.17
N PHE A 71 -3.32 -10.93 -4.29
CA PHE A 71 -2.42 -11.93 -4.86
C PHE A 71 -2.92 -12.24 -6.27
N CYS A 72 -2.11 -11.94 -7.26
CA CYS A 72 -2.49 -12.07 -8.68
C CYS A 72 -1.32 -12.56 -9.53
N THR A 73 -1.62 -13.04 -10.73
CA THR A 73 -0.59 -13.34 -11.72
C THR A 73 -0.08 -12.06 -12.38
N PRO A 74 1.13 -12.05 -12.96
CA PRO A 74 1.68 -10.85 -13.62
C PRO A 74 0.77 -10.26 -14.71
N ASP A 75 0.05 -11.09 -15.45
CA ASP A 75 -0.89 -10.68 -16.48
C ASP A 75 -2.19 -10.05 -15.93
N GLN A 76 -2.52 -10.28 -14.67
CA GLN A 76 -3.66 -9.67 -13.98
C GLN A 76 -3.32 -8.32 -13.36
N LEU A 77 -2.04 -7.98 -13.22
CA LEU A 77 -1.56 -6.84 -12.44
C LEU A 77 -2.15 -5.49 -12.90
N ASP A 78 -2.15 -5.24 -14.21
CA ASP A 78 -2.71 -4.00 -14.79
C ASP A 78 -4.19 -3.83 -14.43
N GLN A 79 -4.98 -4.90 -14.59
CA GLN A 79 -6.40 -4.85 -14.26
C GLN A 79 -6.64 -4.66 -12.75
N GLU A 80 -5.84 -5.29 -11.90
CA GLU A 80 -5.97 -5.11 -10.45
C GLU A 80 -5.60 -3.69 -10.01
N PHE A 81 -4.58 -3.06 -10.59
CA PHE A 81 -4.31 -1.64 -10.35
C PHE A 81 -5.49 -0.76 -10.75
N LYS A 82 -6.09 -0.99 -11.90
CA LYS A 82 -7.28 -0.24 -12.36
C LYS A 82 -8.46 -0.40 -11.41
N ASN A 83 -8.70 -1.62 -10.91
CA ASN A 83 -9.76 -1.90 -9.95
C ASN A 83 -9.54 -1.17 -8.63
N VAL A 84 -8.29 -1.11 -8.14
CA VAL A 84 -7.95 -0.38 -6.91
C VAL A 84 -8.12 1.12 -7.11
N ILE A 85 -7.69 1.67 -8.24
CA ILE A 85 -7.89 3.08 -8.58
C ILE A 85 -9.40 3.42 -8.59
N ASP A 86 -10.22 2.59 -9.21
CA ASP A 86 -11.68 2.79 -9.24
C ASP A 86 -12.26 2.80 -7.82
N LEU A 87 -11.82 1.91 -6.95
CA LEU A 87 -12.26 1.87 -5.56
C LEU A 87 -11.86 3.15 -4.81
N VAL A 88 -10.61 3.60 -4.96
CA VAL A 88 -10.14 4.85 -4.32
C VAL A 88 -10.95 6.05 -4.81
N LEU A 89 -11.17 6.16 -6.11
CA LEU A 89 -11.97 7.25 -6.68
C LEU A 89 -13.42 7.22 -6.21
N TYR A 90 -14.02 6.02 -6.07
CA TYR A 90 -15.35 5.85 -5.52
C TYR A 90 -15.42 6.32 -4.06
N VAL A 91 -14.47 5.91 -3.22
CA VAL A 91 -14.41 6.32 -1.81
C VAL A 91 -14.21 7.82 -1.69
N PHE A 92 -13.27 8.40 -2.43
CA PHE A 92 -13.01 9.84 -2.41
C PHE A 92 -14.23 10.64 -2.86
N GLY A 93 -14.88 10.23 -3.96
CA GLY A 93 -16.11 10.85 -4.43
C GLY A 93 -17.24 10.78 -3.42
N SER A 94 -17.40 9.63 -2.73
CA SER A 94 -18.41 9.45 -1.69
C SER A 94 -18.19 10.32 -0.46
N LEU A 95 -16.93 10.69 -0.18
CA LEU A 95 -16.55 11.56 0.94
C LEU A 95 -16.38 13.04 0.52
N GLY A 96 -16.56 13.36 -0.77
CA GLY A 96 -16.43 14.72 -1.28
C GLY A 96 -14.98 15.20 -1.43
N PHE A 97 -14.01 14.29 -1.50
CA PHE A 97 -12.62 14.63 -1.80
C PHE A 97 -12.42 14.78 -3.31
N GLU A 98 -12.51 16.01 -3.81
CA GLU A 98 -12.33 16.31 -5.23
C GLU A 98 -10.90 16.84 -5.56
N ASN A 99 -10.21 17.38 -4.56
CA ASN A 99 -8.91 18.03 -4.70
C ASN A 99 -7.78 17.10 -4.28
N PHE A 100 -7.32 16.24 -5.16
CA PHE A 100 -6.15 15.41 -4.94
C PHE A 100 -5.24 15.38 -6.17
N THR A 101 -3.99 15.02 -5.96
CA THR A 101 -3.00 14.72 -6.99
C THR A 101 -2.52 13.31 -6.80
N ALA A 102 -2.46 12.52 -7.86
CA ALA A 102 -1.88 11.19 -7.80
C ALA A 102 -0.36 11.28 -8.03
N GLN A 103 0.43 10.72 -7.12
CA GLN A 103 1.88 10.63 -7.26
C GLN A 103 2.28 9.19 -7.58
N ILE A 104 2.99 9.01 -8.68
CA ILE A 104 3.61 7.72 -9.03
C ILE A 104 5.02 7.74 -8.47
N SER A 105 5.25 6.94 -7.44
CA SER A 105 6.53 6.84 -6.75
C SER A 105 7.31 5.66 -7.33
N LEU A 106 8.37 5.98 -8.08
CA LEU A 106 9.23 5.03 -8.76
C LEU A 106 10.56 4.83 -8.02
N ARG A 107 11.26 3.75 -8.34
CA ARG A 107 12.60 3.49 -7.77
C ARG A 107 13.62 4.55 -8.18
N ASP A 108 14.63 4.71 -7.34
CA ASP A 108 15.83 5.48 -7.65
C ASP A 108 16.73 4.65 -8.56
N GLN A 109 17.01 5.16 -9.75
CA GLN A 109 17.83 4.46 -10.73
C GLN A 109 19.32 4.48 -10.39
N GLU A 110 19.76 5.46 -9.59
CA GLU A 110 21.14 5.60 -9.16
C GLU A 110 21.47 4.77 -7.92
N ASN A 111 20.44 4.35 -7.15
CA ASN A 111 20.60 3.62 -5.89
C ASN A 111 19.75 2.35 -5.83
N ARG A 112 20.04 1.43 -6.73
CA ARG A 112 19.27 0.18 -6.89
C ARG A 112 19.37 -0.77 -5.71
N ASP A 113 20.42 -0.69 -4.91
CA ASP A 113 20.65 -1.57 -3.75
C ASP A 113 19.62 -1.39 -2.63
N LYS A 114 18.85 -0.31 -2.67
CA LYS A 114 17.72 -0.08 -1.74
C LYS A 114 16.51 -1.00 -2.02
N TYR A 115 16.44 -1.62 -3.19
CA TYR A 115 15.24 -2.29 -3.67
C TYR A 115 15.45 -3.78 -3.81
N ILE A 116 14.46 -4.56 -3.40
CA ILE A 116 14.48 -6.03 -3.51
C ILE A 116 13.78 -6.47 -4.80
N GLY A 117 14.15 -7.65 -5.30
CA GLY A 117 13.56 -8.23 -6.51
C GLY A 117 14.39 -7.99 -7.76
N SER A 118 13.93 -8.51 -8.89
CA SER A 118 14.61 -8.38 -10.17
C SER A 118 14.22 -7.09 -10.90
N ASP A 119 15.11 -6.56 -11.71
CA ASP A 119 14.83 -5.40 -12.57
C ASP A 119 13.62 -5.63 -13.48
N GLU A 120 13.47 -6.84 -14.00
CA GLU A 120 12.33 -7.21 -14.86
C GLU A 120 10.99 -7.07 -14.12
N ASN A 121 10.93 -7.51 -12.87
CA ASN A 121 9.72 -7.36 -12.05
C ASN A 121 9.41 -5.90 -11.74
N TRP A 122 10.44 -5.11 -11.48
CA TRP A 122 10.31 -3.67 -11.27
C TRP A 122 9.77 -2.96 -12.50
N GLU A 123 10.35 -3.23 -13.67
CA GLU A 123 9.89 -2.64 -14.94
C GLU A 123 8.44 -2.99 -15.24
N LYS A 124 8.04 -4.25 -15.02
CA LYS A 124 6.64 -4.67 -15.17
C LYS A 124 5.71 -3.92 -14.22
N ALA A 125 6.07 -3.82 -12.95
CA ALA A 125 5.26 -3.16 -11.94
C ALA A 125 5.16 -1.65 -12.17
N GLU A 126 6.28 -0.97 -12.50
CA GLU A 126 6.33 0.45 -12.80
C GLU A 126 5.49 0.78 -14.04
N ASN A 127 5.63 0.00 -15.12
CA ASN A 127 4.84 0.17 -16.33
C ASN A 127 3.33 -0.08 -16.08
N ALA A 128 2.98 -1.10 -15.30
CA ALA A 128 1.59 -1.40 -14.98
C ALA A 128 0.92 -0.25 -14.22
N ILE A 129 1.60 0.33 -13.22
CA ILE A 129 1.03 1.43 -12.44
C ILE A 129 0.92 2.74 -13.25
N ILE A 130 1.91 3.02 -14.11
CA ILE A 130 1.89 4.17 -15.02
C ILE A 130 0.73 4.06 -16.01
N ASN A 131 0.60 2.90 -16.65
CA ASN A 131 -0.45 2.64 -17.64
C ASN A 131 -1.84 2.69 -16.98
N ALA A 132 -2.02 2.05 -15.83
CA ALA A 132 -3.28 2.06 -15.11
C ALA A 132 -3.71 3.47 -14.71
N ALA A 133 -2.79 4.31 -14.23
CA ALA A 133 -3.06 5.70 -13.89
C ALA A 133 -3.44 6.53 -15.12
N ALA A 134 -2.74 6.34 -16.25
CA ALA A 134 -3.03 7.01 -17.51
C ALA A 134 -4.40 6.61 -18.08
N ASP A 135 -4.71 5.32 -18.10
CA ASP A 135 -5.99 4.78 -18.58
C ASP A 135 -7.19 5.29 -17.77
N LYS A 136 -6.98 5.56 -16.48
CA LYS A 136 -7.98 6.15 -15.61
C LYS A 136 -8.03 7.68 -15.67
N GLY A 137 -7.22 8.30 -16.49
CA GLY A 137 -7.18 9.75 -16.69
C GLY A 137 -6.74 10.54 -15.46
N LEU A 138 -5.95 9.92 -14.57
CA LEU A 138 -5.45 10.59 -13.38
C LEU A 138 -4.43 11.67 -13.74
N LYS A 139 -4.55 12.82 -13.07
CA LYS A 139 -3.48 13.84 -13.09
C LYS A 139 -2.35 13.36 -12.20
N THR A 140 -1.26 12.92 -12.79
CA THR A 140 -0.14 12.33 -12.07
C THR A 140 1.08 13.22 -12.06
N VAL A 141 1.86 13.12 -10.98
CA VAL A 141 3.25 13.56 -10.89
C VAL A 141 4.12 12.34 -10.66
N VAL A 142 5.31 12.33 -11.22
CA VAL A 142 6.26 11.21 -11.02
C VAL A 142 7.33 11.66 -10.03
N ALA A 143 7.59 10.83 -9.02
CA ALA A 143 8.64 11.04 -8.04
C ALA A 143 9.59 9.83 -8.05
N TYR A 144 10.84 10.07 -8.41
CA TYR A 144 11.89 9.04 -8.37
C TYR A 144 12.50 8.95 -6.97
N GLY A 145 12.85 7.74 -6.55
CA GLY A 145 13.43 7.48 -5.24
C GLY A 145 12.41 7.34 -4.10
N GLU A 146 11.12 7.58 -4.36
CA GLU A 146 10.03 7.54 -3.38
C GLU A 146 9.29 6.19 -3.36
N ALA A 147 9.67 5.24 -4.20
CA ALA A 147 9.12 3.89 -4.16
C ALA A 147 9.43 3.21 -2.81
N ALA A 148 8.55 2.30 -2.41
CA ALA A 148 8.87 1.39 -1.30
C ALA A 148 10.00 0.44 -1.73
N PHE A 149 10.76 -0.09 -0.77
CA PHE A 149 11.88 -0.99 -1.08
C PHE A 149 11.44 -2.27 -1.82
N TYR A 150 10.16 -2.62 -1.75
CA TYR A 150 9.57 -3.82 -2.35
C TYR A 150 8.75 -3.56 -3.62
N GLY A 151 8.45 -2.31 -3.98
CA GLY A 151 7.66 -2.02 -5.18
C GLY A 151 7.33 -0.53 -5.37
N PRO A 152 6.89 -0.14 -6.59
CA PRO A 152 6.40 1.20 -6.86
C PRO A 152 5.08 1.46 -6.12
N LYS A 153 4.73 2.74 -5.95
CA LYS A 153 3.50 3.16 -5.27
C LYS A 153 2.73 4.17 -6.12
N LEU A 154 1.42 4.15 -5.95
CA LEU A 154 0.54 5.24 -6.35
C LEU A 154 -0.02 5.89 -5.09
N ASP A 155 0.45 7.08 -4.77
CA ASP A 155 0.05 7.84 -3.59
C ASP A 155 -0.99 8.89 -4.00
N PHE A 156 -2.09 8.99 -3.26
CA PHE A 156 -3.12 10.00 -3.48
C PHE A 156 -2.96 11.13 -2.46
N MET A 157 -2.41 12.24 -2.92
CA MET A 157 -2.11 13.41 -2.12
C MET A 157 -3.35 14.30 -2.02
N VAL A 158 -4.06 14.24 -0.89
CA VAL A 158 -5.32 14.97 -0.65
C VAL A 158 -5.04 16.30 0.03
N LYS A 159 -5.81 17.33 -0.31
CA LYS A 159 -5.75 18.64 0.36
C LYS A 159 -6.89 18.75 1.37
N ASP A 160 -6.56 19.22 2.58
CA ASP A 160 -7.55 19.55 3.59
C ASP A 160 -8.22 20.92 3.30
N ALA A 161 -9.19 21.28 4.14
CA ALA A 161 -9.92 22.55 4.04
C ALA A 161 -9.03 23.79 4.16
N LEU A 162 -7.83 23.64 4.74
CA LEU A 162 -6.85 24.74 4.87
C LEU A 162 -5.81 24.72 3.73
N GLY A 163 -5.95 23.81 2.77
CA GLY A 163 -5.05 23.67 1.62
C GLY A 163 -3.76 22.89 1.94
N ARG A 164 -3.63 22.29 3.13
CA ARG A 164 -2.46 21.47 3.48
C ARG A 164 -2.58 20.11 2.79
N GLN A 165 -1.47 19.62 2.30
CA GLN A 165 -1.39 18.34 1.59
C GLN A 165 -1.08 17.20 2.58
N TRP A 166 -1.81 16.11 2.41
CA TRP A 166 -1.68 14.88 3.20
C TRP A 166 -1.53 13.66 2.30
#